data_22a22366db70dc196f9b26e8a11f8f1e
#
_entry.id   22a22366db70dc196f9b26e8a11f8f1e
#
_cell.length_a   1.000
_cell.length_b   1.000
_cell.length_c   1.000
_cell.angle_alpha   90.00
_cell.angle_beta   90.00
_cell.angle_gamma   90.00
#
_symmetry.space_group_name_H-M   'P 1'
#
loop_
_entity.id
_entity.type
_entity.pdbx_description
1 polymer ?
#
loop_
_entity_poly.entity_id
_entity_poly.type
_entity_poly.pdbx_seq_one_letter_code
_entity_poly.pdbx_strand_id
1 'polypeptide(L)'
;MKIYIDADACPKTLRDFICKSVMRTKTIAIFVSNSFINLPRSPFITIKVVEQGFDIADNYILEKAQANDLVITSDIPLANDLISKGVAVINFKGVEYNKDNIKQSLGMRDFMDMMRSTGVLEPSQMGKQKPFSDKDKKTFADTFNRLHTKLSRMLKNDLK
;
A
#
# COMPACT_ATOMS: atom_id res chain seq x y z
N MET A 1 5.60 4.95 -14.47
CA MET A 1 4.97 4.36 -13.27
C MET A 1 5.99 4.21 -12.15
N LYS A 2 5.66 4.68 -10.99
CA LYS A 2 6.42 4.47 -9.76
C LYS A 2 5.54 3.72 -8.77
N ILE A 3 6.17 2.95 -7.88
CA ILE A 3 5.47 2.21 -6.84
C ILE A 3 5.91 2.78 -5.48
N TYR A 4 4.95 3.29 -4.71
CA TYR A 4 5.19 3.79 -3.35
C TYR A 4 4.72 2.75 -2.36
N ILE A 5 5.54 2.44 -1.37
CA ILE A 5 5.24 1.43 -0.37
C ILE A 5 5.28 2.09 1.02
N ASP A 6 4.19 1.93 1.76
CA ASP A 6 4.12 2.28 3.19
C ASP A 6 4.91 1.22 3.96
N ALA A 7 6.21 1.47 4.11
CA ALA A 7 7.16 0.42 4.46
C ALA A 7 7.10 0.01 5.93
N ASP A 8 6.70 0.91 6.83
CA ASP A 8 6.66 0.60 8.26
C ASP A 8 5.64 -0.49 8.60
N ALA A 9 4.58 -0.58 7.81
CA ALA A 9 3.53 -1.59 7.97
C ALA A 9 3.71 -2.81 7.07
N CYS A 10 4.71 -2.81 6.20
CA CYS A 10 4.87 -3.85 5.19
C CYS A 10 5.55 -5.10 5.75
N PRO A 11 4.93 -6.29 5.66
CA PRO A 11 5.60 -7.52 6.06
C PRO A 11 6.89 -7.76 5.28
N LYS A 12 7.90 -8.29 5.94
CA LYS A 12 9.22 -8.54 5.33
C LYS A 12 9.11 -9.42 4.07
N THR A 13 8.25 -10.44 4.11
CA THR A 13 8.04 -11.35 2.97
C THR A 13 7.56 -10.59 1.75
N LEU A 14 6.67 -9.61 1.93
CA LEU A 14 6.20 -8.76 0.83
C LEU A 14 7.27 -7.80 0.35
N ARG A 15 8.07 -7.24 1.26
CA ARG A 15 9.20 -6.40 0.86
C ARG A 15 10.15 -7.14 -0.08
N ASP A 16 10.48 -8.37 0.27
CA ASP A 16 11.35 -9.21 -0.56
C ASP A 16 10.72 -9.49 -1.93
N PHE A 17 9.43 -9.81 -1.96
CA PHE A 17 8.69 -10.02 -3.20
C PHE A 17 8.68 -8.77 -4.08
N ILE A 18 8.36 -7.61 -3.48
CA ILE A 18 8.31 -6.33 -4.20
C ILE A 18 9.68 -5.98 -4.79
N CYS A 19 10.74 -6.12 -3.98
CA CYS A 19 12.11 -5.84 -4.44
C CYS A 19 12.50 -6.71 -5.64
N LYS A 20 12.23 -8.00 -5.58
CA LYS A 20 12.51 -8.91 -6.69
C LYS A 20 11.70 -8.54 -7.94
N SER A 21 10.44 -8.19 -7.75
CA SER A 21 9.55 -7.83 -8.86
C SER A 21 9.99 -6.55 -9.56
N VAL A 22 10.35 -5.51 -8.80
CA VAL A 22 10.75 -4.23 -9.39
C VAL A 22 12.10 -4.31 -10.07
N MET A 23 13.03 -5.11 -9.53
CA MET A 23 14.32 -5.35 -10.20
C MET A 23 14.14 -6.10 -11.52
N ARG A 24 13.27 -7.11 -11.53
CA ARG A 24 12.97 -7.89 -12.73
C ARG A 24 12.29 -7.05 -13.81
N THR A 25 11.35 -6.20 -13.42
CA THR A 25 10.55 -5.40 -14.36
C THR A 25 11.14 -4.02 -14.63
N LYS A 26 12.26 -3.68 -13.98
CA LYS A 26 12.93 -2.37 -14.11
C LYS A 26 11.96 -1.22 -13.77
N THR A 27 11.19 -1.39 -12.71
CA THR A 27 10.22 -0.40 -12.21
C THR A 27 10.79 0.26 -10.95
N ILE A 28 10.58 1.55 -10.80
CA ILE A 28 11.06 2.28 -9.62
C ILE A 28 10.12 2.05 -8.45
N ALA A 29 10.67 1.59 -7.32
CA ALA A 29 9.95 1.44 -6.07
C ALA A 29 10.54 2.38 -5.01
N ILE A 30 9.68 3.09 -4.30
CA ILE A 30 10.05 4.03 -3.25
C ILE A 30 9.43 3.53 -1.94
N PHE A 31 10.28 3.04 -1.05
CA PHE A 31 9.86 2.59 0.28
C PHE A 31 9.91 3.78 1.22
N VAL A 32 8.76 4.19 1.72
CA VAL A 32 8.63 5.33 2.65
C VAL A 32 8.56 4.79 4.06
N SER A 33 9.48 5.22 4.92
CA SER A 33 9.64 4.66 6.26
C SER A 33 10.05 5.74 7.26
N ASN A 34 9.71 5.54 8.53
CA ASN A 34 10.16 6.39 9.65
C ASN A 34 11.61 6.11 10.04
N SER A 35 12.16 4.99 9.61
CA SER A 35 13.51 4.59 9.95
C SER A 35 14.16 3.88 8.77
N PHE A 36 15.50 3.80 8.80
CA PHE A 36 16.22 3.07 7.77
C PHE A 36 15.85 1.59 7.82
N ILE A 37 15.57 1.00 6.65
CA ILE A 37 15.35 -0.43 6.49
C ILE A 37 16.38 -1.01 5.52
N ASN A 38 16.78 -2.25 5.77
CA ASN A 38 17.78 -2.90 4.95
C ASN A 38 17.11 -3.51 3.71
N LEU A 39 17.40 -2.95 2.54
CA LEU A 39 16.87 -3.39 1.25
C LEU A 39 18.01 -3.68 0.30
N PRO A 40 17.81 -4.53 -0.74
CA PRO A 40 18.83 -4.74 -1.76
C PRO A 40 19.23 -3.43 -2.44
N ARG A 41 20.52 -3.29 -2.72
CA ARG A 41 21.00 -2.15 -3.50
C ARG A 41 20.63 -2.33 -4.96
N SER A 42 19.89 -1.37 -5.49
CA SER A 42 19.43 -1.40 -6.88
C SER A 42 19.09 0.02 -7.31
N PRO A 43 19.33 0.38 -8.59
CA PRO A 43 18.87 1.67 -9.11
C PRO A 43 17.34 1.78 -9.13
N PHE A 44 16.61 0.67 -8.98
CA PHE A 44 15.15 0.65 -8.98
C PHE A 44 14.54 0.70 -7.59
N ILE A 45 15.36 0.65 -6.53
CA ILE A 45 14.88 0.64 -5.15
C ILE A 45 15.40 1.86 -4.41
N THR A 46 14.49 2.68 -3.92
CA THR A 46 14.80 3.88 -3.15
C THR A 46 14.14 3.79 -1.78
N ILE A 47 14.84 4.20 -0.75
CA ILE A 47 14.29 4.34 0.60
C ILE A 47 14.18 5.83 0.88
N LYS A 48 12.96 6.28 1.19
CA LYS A 48 12.72 7.64 1.67
C LYS A 48 12.46 7.57 3.17
N VAL A 49 13.42 8.01 3.96
CA VAL A 49 13.25 8.10 5.41
C VAL A 49 12.60 9.45 5.73
N VAL A 50 11.48 9.41 6.41
CA VAL A 50 10.74 10.59 6.84
C VAL A 50 10.80 10.69 8.36
N GLU A 51 10.49 11.89 8.90
CA GLU A 51 10.45 12.08 10.34
C GLU A 51 9.37 11.22 10.98
N GLN A 52 9.60 10.81 12.22
CA GLN A 52 8.57 10.17 13.01
C GLN A 52 7.48 11.18 13.34
N GLY A 53 6.24 10.76 13.23
CA GLY A 53 5.10 11.60 13.54
C GLY A 53 3.85 11.08 12.87
N PHE A 54 2.72 11.54 13.36
CA PHE A 54 1.41 11.14 12.85
C PHE A 54 1.26 11.64 11.40
N ASP A 55 0.93 10.72 10.50
CA ASP A 55 0.63 10.98 9.09
C ASP A 55 1.78 11.55 8.24
N ILE A 56 3.01 11.62 8.74
CA ILE A 56 4.11 12.20 7.93
C ILE A 56 4.42 11.35 6.70
N ALA A 57 4.54 10.03 6.87
CA ALA A 57 4.75 9.12 5.76
C ALA A 57 3.56 9.14 4.79
N ASP A 58 2.34 9.15 5.33
CA ASP A 58 1.12 9.18 4.53
C ASP A 58 1.03 10.45 3.68
N ASN A 59 1.33 11.61 4.29
CA ASN A 59 1.30 12.89 3.58
C ASN A 59 2.35 12.93 2.46
N TYR A 60 3.53 12.36 2.71
CA TYR A 60 4.57 12.28 1.67
C TYR A 60 4.07 11.47 0.47
N ILE A 61 3.50 10.29 0.73
CA ILE A 61 2.98 9.43 -0.34
C ILE A 61 1.86 10.13 -1.10
N LEU A 62 0.92 10.73 -0.38
CA LEU A 62 -0.22 11.42 -1.02
C LEU A 62 0.23 12.58 -1.90
N GLU A 63 1.24 13.32 -1.47
CA GLU A 63 1.78 14.45 -2.22
C GLU A 63 2.51 14.00 -3.49
N LYS A 64 3.30 12.94 -3.39
CA LYS A 64 4.20 12.51 -4.48
C LYS A 64 3.54 11.58 -5.49
N ALA A 65 2.63 10.72 -5.07
CA ALA A 65 1.99 9.76 -5.98
C ALA A 65 1.08 10.47 -6.98
N GLN A 66 1.15 10.05 -8.23
CA GLN A 66 0.38 10.62 -9.33
C GLN A 66 -0.44 9.53 -10.03
N ALA A 67 -1.39 9.94 -10.86
CA ALA A 67 -2.12 9.03 -11.73
C ALA A 67 -1.11 8.17 -12.51
N ASN A 68 -1.40 6.89 -12.66
CA ASN A 68 -0.54 5.84 -13.23
C ASN A 68 0.55 5.33 -12.30
N ASP A 69 0.65 5.84 -11.08
CA ASP A 69 1.48 5.23 -10.03
C ASP A 69 0.66 4.20 -9.26
N LEU A 70 1.36 3.32 -8.54
CA LEU A 70 0.77 2.32 -7.65
C LEU A 70 1.22 2.60 -6.22
N VAL A 71 0.30 2.59 -5.28
CA VAL A 71 0.61 2.71 -3.85
C VAL A 71 0.20 1.42 -3.13
N ILE A 72 1.07 0.95 -2.25
CA ILE A 72 0.84 -0.24 -1.43
C ILE A 72 0.75 0.21 0.03
N THR A 73 -0.45 0.20 0.57
CA THR A 73 -0.73 0.60 1.95
C THR A 73 -2.00 -0.06 2.46
N SER A 74 -2.05 -0.31 3.78
CA SER A 74 -3.28 -0.76 4.44
C SER A 74 -3.98 0.38 5.19
N ASP A 75 -3.47 1.60 5.10
CA ASP A 75 -4.10 2.78 5.70
C ASP A 75 -5.30 3.21 4.85
N ILE A 76 -6.50 3.05 5.42
CA ILE A 76 -7.74 3.28 4.67
C ILE A 76 -7.97 4.75 4.35
N PRO A 77 -7.80 5.71 5.27
CA PRO A 77 -7.90 7.13 4.92
C PRO A 77 -6.93 7.57 3.82
N LEU A 78 -5.68 7.12 3.88
CA LEU A 78 -4.70 7.40 2.83
C LEU A 78 -5.16 6.82 1.48
N ALA A 79 -5.63 5.58 1.48
CA ALA A 79 -6.13 4.92 0.27
C ALA A 79 -7.29 5.69 -0.34
N ASN A 80 -8.22 6.17 0.49
CA ASN A 80 -9.36 6.97 0.02
C ASN A 80 -8.90 8.26 -0.69
N ASP A 81 -7.96 8.97 -0.09
CA ASP A 81 -7.44 10.21 -0.66
C ASP A 81 -6.68 9.95 -1.97
N LEU A 82 -5.91 8.86 -2.03
CA LEU A 82 -5.19 8.47 -3.23
C LEU A 82 -6.14 8.09 -4.38
N ILE A 83 -7.20 7.37 -4.07
CA ILE A 83 -8.20 6.99 -5.07
C ILE A 83 -8.88 8.24 -5.65
N SER A 84 -9.17 9.23 -4.80
CA SER A 84 -9.72 10.52 -5.24
C SER A 84 -8.76 11.25 -6.18
N LYS A 85 -7.47 11.03 -6.03
CA LYS A 85 -6.42 11.59 -6.89
C LYS A 85 -6.22 10.80 -8.20
N GLY A 86 -6.85 9.63 -8.32
CA GLY A 86 -6.70 8.77 -9.49
C GLY A 86 -5.54 7.78 -9.40
N VAL A 87 -5.02 7.54 -8.22
CA VAL A 87 -3.90 6.63 -7.98
C VAL A 87 -4.43 5.23 -7.65
N ALA A 88 -3.82 4.20 -8.23
CA ALA A 88 -4.15 2.80 -7.90
C ALA A 88 -3.58 2.43 -6.54
N VAL A 89 -4.37 1.73 -5.73
CA VAL A 89 -3.98 1.34 -4.36
C VAL A 89 -4.32 -0.12 -4.10
N ILE A 90 -3.36 -0.87 -3.55
CA ILE A 90 -3.60 -2.22 -3.01
C ILE A 90 -3.11 -2.28 -1.57
N ASN A 91 -3.76 -3.12 -0.76
CA ASN A 91 -3.28 -3.37 0.59
C ASN A 91 -2.32 -4.57 0.63
N PHE A 92 -1.74 -4.85 1.80
CA PHE A 92 -0.75 -5.93 1.94
C PHE A 92 -1.34 -7.33 1.81
N LYS A 93 -2.66 -7.47 1.84
CA LYS A 93 -3.35 -8.76 1.61
C LYS A 93 -3.80 -8.95 0.17
N GLY A 94 -3.47 -8.00 -0.71
CA GLY A 94 -3.80 -8.10 -2.13
C GLY A 94 -5.19 -7.59 -2.50
N VAL A 95 -5.84 -6.84 -1.62
CA VAL A 95 -7.13 -6.20 -1.94
C VAL A 95 -6.87 -4.90 -2.67
N GLU A 96 -7.40 -4.77 -3.88
CA GLU A 96 -7.39 -3.52 -4.62
C GLU A 96 -8.51 -2.62 -4.12
N TYR A 97 -8.16 -1.42 -3.66
CA TYR A 97 -9.15 -0.42 -3.28
C TYR A 97 -9.66 0.34 -4.50
N ASN A 98 -10.96 0.63 -4.51
CA ASN A 98 -11.60 1.43 -5.54
C ASN A 98 -12.67 2.33 -4.89
N LYS A 99 -13.32 3.17 -5.69
CA LYS A 99 -14.33 4.11 -5.18
C LYS A 99 -15.47 3.43 -4.45
N ASP A 100 -15.83 2.21 -4.87
CA ASP A 100 -16.97 1.48 -4.30
C ASP A 100 -16.59 0.82 -2.97
N ASN A 101 -15.49 0.07 -2.94
CA ASN A 101 -15.13 -0.68 -1.73
C ASN A 101 -14.47 0.18 -0.66
N ILE A 102 -13.84 1.31 -1.02
CA ILE A 102 -13.15 2.15 -0.03
C ILE A 102 -14.15 2.85 0.91
N LYS A 103 -15.30 3.26 0.41
CA LYS A 103 -16.35 3.86 1.24
C LYS A 103 -16.86 2.88 2.28
N GLN A 104 -17.05 1.62 1.88
CA GLN A 104 -17.46 0.55 2.79
C GLN A 104 -16.39 0.29 3.84
N SER A 105 -15.12 0.28 3.45
CA SER A 105 -14.00 0.07 4.38
C SER A 105 -13.86 1.22 5.37
N LEU A 106 -14.05 2.47 4.94
CA LEU A 106 -14.07 3.64 5.82
C LEU A 106 -15.21 3.54 6.82
N GLY A 107 -16.41 3.22 6.37
CA GLY A 107 -17.58 3.07 7.23
C GLY A 107 -17.37 1.99 8.29
N MET A 108 -16.80 0.86 7.92
CA MET A 108 -16.49 -0.22 8.85
C MET A 108 -15.43 0.21 9.86
N ARG A 109 -14.41 0.94 9.43
CA ARG A 109 -13.36 1.45 10.33
C ARG A 109 -13.95 2.42 11.35
N ASP A 110 -14.75 3.40 10.88
CA ASP A 110 -15.40 4.38 11.76
C ASP A 110 -16.32 3.69 12.75
N PHE A 111 -17.08 2.69 12.30
CA PHE A 111 -17.95 1.90 13.15
C PHE A 111 -17.15 1.17 14.23
N MET A 112 -16.04 0.53 13.87
CA MET A 112 -15.18 -0.19 14.82
C MET A 112 -14.52 0.75 15.82
N ASP A 113 -14.09 1.95 15.38
CA ASP A 113 -13.53 2.98 16.25
C ASP A 113 -14.56 3.47 17.25
N MET A 114 -15.81 3.70 16.81
CA MET A 114 -16.92 4.09 17.68
C MET A 114 -17.20 3.01 18.75
N MET A 115 -17.24 1.75 18.32
CA MET A 115 -17.48 0.62 19.23
C MET A 115 -16.37 0.49 20.28
N ARG A 116 -15.12 0.80 19.92
CA ARG A 116 -14.01 0.83 20.88
C ARG A 116 -14.18 1.94 21.92
N SER A 117 -14.48 3.15 21.44
CA SER A 117 -14.60 4.32 22.32
C SER A 117 -15.77 4.23 23.29
N THR A 118 -16.84 3.49 22.92
CA THR A 118 -18.01 3.28 23.79
C THR A 118 -17.87 2.08 24.73
N GLY A 119 -16.76 1.33 24.65
CA GLY A 119 -16.53 0.15 25.50
C GLY A 119 -17.42 -1.04 25.20
N VAL A 120 -18.15 -1.04 24.09
CA VAL A 120 -19.03 -2.14 23.69
C VAL A 120 -18.22 -3.36 23.24
N LEU A 121 -17.03 -3.13 22.68
CA LEU A 121 -16.09 -4.19 22.28
C LEU A 121 -14.84 -4.13 23.15
N GLU A 122 -14.50 -5.27 23.76
CA GLU A 122 -13.21 -5.39 24.40
C GLU A 122 -12.11 -5.62 23.37
N PRO A 123 -10.86 -5.20 23.64
CA PRO A 123 -9.76 -5.40 22.70
C PRO A 123 -9.60 -6.86 22.25
N SER A 124 -9.91 -7.82 23.13
CA SER A 124 -9.85 -9.25 22.81
C SER A 124 -10.94 -9.71 21.85
N GLN A 125 -12.06 -8.97 21.75
CA GLN A 125 -13.20 -9.29 20.88
C GLN A 125 -13.09 -8.64 19.50
N MET A 126 -12.14 -7.74 19.35
CA MET A 126 -11.97 -6.96 18.13
C MET A 126 -11.08 -7.68 17.12
N GLY A 127 -11.29 -8.95 16.91
CA GLY A 127 -10.60 -9.72 15.91
C GLY A 127 -9.13 -9.35 15.79
N LYS A 128 -8.25 -10.07 16.45
CA LYS A 128 -6.84 -9.97 16.12
C LYS A 128 -6.72 -10.05 14.61
N GLN A 129 -6.10 -9.07 13.99
CA GLN A 129 -5.74 -9.18 12.58
C GLN A 129 -5.07 -10.53 12.40
N LYS A 130 -5.64 -11.37 11.53
CA LYS A 130 -5.04 -12.66 11.25
C LYS A 130 -3.59 -12.43 10.81
N PRO A 131 -2.63 -13.22 11.31
CA PRO A 131 -1.25 -13.09 10.86
C PRO A 131 -1.17 -13.20 9.33
N PHE A 132 -0.21 -12.50 8.76
CA PHE A 132 0.06 -12.57 7.32
C PHE A 132 0.40 -14.02 6.94
N SER A 133 -0.34 -14.59 5.99
CA SER A 133 -0.25 -15.99 5.58
C SER A 133 0.32 -16.15 4.17
N ASP A 134 0.68 -17.39 3.81
CA ASP A 134 1.10 -17.72 2.44
C ASP A 134 0.00 -17.45 1.43
N LYS A 135 -1.27 -17.63 1.83
CA LYS A 135 -2.42 -17.30 0.99
C LYS A 135 -2.48 -15.80 0.73
N ASP A 136 -2.22 -14.99 1.73
CA ASP A 136 -2.17 -13.52 1.59
C ASP A 136 -1.05 -13.11 0.62
N LYS A 137 0.12 -13.74 0.72
CA LYS A 137 1.25 -13.50 -0.17
C LYS A 137 0.88 -13.82 -1.62
N LYS A 138 0.23 -14.96 -1.85
CA LYS A 138 -0.20 -15.36 -3.20
C LYS A 138 -1.22 -14.38 -3.76
N THR A 139 -2.23 -14.01 -2.97
CA THR A 139 -3.25 -13.05 -3.39
C THR A 139 -2.62 -11.70 -3.72
N PHE A 140 -1.70 -11.25 -2.87
CA PHE A 140 -0.96 -10.01 -3.13
C PHE A 140 -0.18 -10.10 -4.45
N ALA A 141 0.56 -11.18 -4.66
CA ALA A 141 1.35 -11.36 -5.87
C ALA A 141 0.48 -11.32 -7.13
N ASP A 142 -0.65 -11.99 -7.11
CA ASP A 142 -1.59 -12.03 -8.24
C ASP A 142 -2.14 -10.63 -8.54
N THR A 143 -2.58 -9.90 -7.52
CA THR A 143 -3.12 -8.54 -7.67
C THR A 143 -2.03 -7.57 -8.12
N PHE A 144 -0.85 -7.64 -7.51
CA PHE A 144 0.29 -6.80 -7.85
C PHE A 144 0.68 -6.98 -9.31
N ASN A 145 0.85 -8.21 -9.76
CA ASN A 145 1.25 -8.51 -11.14
C ASN A 145 0.20 -8.03 -12.14
N ARG A 146 -1.07 -8.21 -11.83
CA ARG A 146 -2.17 -7.74 -12.68
C ARG A 146 -2.17 -6.23 -12.82
N LEU A 147 -2.05 -5.51 -11.71
CA LEU A 147 -2.04 -4.05 -11.71
C LEU A 147 -0.76 -3.50 -12.35
N HIS A 148 0.38 -4.11 -12.08
CA HIS A 148 1.64 -3.72 -12.71
C HIS A 148 1.54 -3.81 -14.24
N THR A 149 1.02 -4.91 -14.75
CA THR A 149 0.83 -5.12 -16.18
C THR A 149 -0.14 -4.10 -16.77
N LYS A 150 -1.26 -3.87 -16.10
CA LYS A 150 -2.28 -2.90 -16.54
C LYS A 150 -1.71 -1.48 -16.62
N LEU A 151 -1.05 -1.03 -15.56
CA LEU A 151 -0.49 0.32 -15.51
C LEU A 151 0.65 0.51 -16.50
N SER A 152 1.47 -0.50 -16.69
CA SER A 152 2.55 -0.47 -17.69
C SER A 152 2.01 -0.34 -19.12
N ARG A 153 0.91 -1.03 -19.43
CA ARG A 153 0.25 -0.94 -20.73
C ARG A 153 -0.36 0.43 -20.94
N MET A 154 -1.01 1.00 -19.93
CA MET A 154 -1.60 2.33 -19.99
C MET A 154 -0.52 3.39 -20.30
N LEU A 155 0.63 3.27 -19.64
CA LEU A 155 1.75 4.19 -19.87
C LEU A 155 2.28 4.10 -21.29
N LYS A 156 2.40 2.89 -21.85
CA LYS A 156 2.84 2.68 -23.24
C LYS A 156 1.85 3.27 -24.24
N ASN A 157 0.54 3.17 -23.96
CA ASN A 157 -0.50 3.72 -24.83
C ASN A 157 -0.48 5.24 -24.82
N ASP A 158 -0.19 5.87 -23.68
CA ASP A 158 -0.10 7.32 -23.57
C ASP A 158 1.13 7.90 -24.29
N LEU A 159 2.17 7.08 -24.50
CA LEU A 159 3.38 7.47 -25.20
C LEU A 159 3.29 7.31 -26.73
N LYS A 160 2.21 6.73 -27.23
CA LYS A 160 1.98 6.63 -28.68
C LYS A 160 1.20 7.89 -29.13
#